data_a03235d73d5b3a1a8fe1e8079940c8f8
#
_entry.id   a03235d73d5b3a1a8fe1e8079940c8f8
#
_cell.length_a   1.000
_cell.length_b   1.000
_cell.length_c   1.000
_cell.angle_alpha   90.00
_cell.angle_beta   90.00
_cell.angle_gamma   90.00
#
_symmetry.space_group_name_H-M   'P 1'
#
loop_
_entity.id
_entity.type
_entity.pdbx_description
1 polymer ?
#
loop_
_entity_poly.entity_id
_entity_poly.type
_entity_poly.pdbx_seq_one_letter_code
_entity_poly.pdbx_strand_id
1 'polypeptide(L)'
;MINMNLKFFYLILFGLLLIFVATNTNAKTIVIKNATIYDGVSDTPFKGNIQIEDDKIKRISSSNLQGDFIIDAQEKIVTPGLIATDTEIGIVEIGALSVTRDDSADMYKIGFSIYDAFNPNSTLIPWNRSNGVTTALTTPQNTSSPIGGMGSLFVLDGKLNVTGVRDAAMIGQVGGSSSGSRSEQYA
;
A
#
# COMPACT_ATOMS: atom_id res chain seq x y z
N MET A 1 -10.01 63.12 2.82
CA MET A 1 -9.11 62.53 3.83
C MET A 1 -9.86 61.40 4.52
N ILE A 2 -9.51 60.14 4.27
CA ILE A 2 -10.16 58.96 4.87
C ILE A 2 -9.56 58.80 6.28
N ASN A 3 -10.35 59.12 7.31
CA ASN A 3 -9.96 58.87 8.70
C ASN A 3 -10.14 57.37 8.98
N MET A 4 -9.11 56.62 8.70
CA MET A 4 -9.09 55.20 9.01
C MET A 4 -8.93 55.01 10.52
N ASN A 5 -9.91 54.42 11.17
CA ASN A 5 -9.96 54.22 12.61
C ASN A 5 -8.74 53.36 13.03
N LEU A 6 -7.94 53.81 13.98
CA LEU A 6 -6.70 53.17 14.42
C LEU A 6 -6.91 51.68 14.75
N LYS A 7 -8.09 51.33 15.27
CA LYS A 7 -8.48 49.92 15.51
C LYS A 7 -8.60 49.11 14.23
N PHE A 8 -9.09 49.71 13.15
CA PHE A 8 -9.21 49.04 11.84
C PHE A 8 -7.83 48.84 11.19
N PHE A 9 -6.92 49.77 11.40
CA PHE A 9 -5.53 49.62 10.95
C PHE A 9 -4.80 48.48 11.66
N TYR A 10 -4.96 48.32 12.99
CA TYR A 10 -4.39 47.22 13.74
C TYR A 10 -5.02 45.88 13.36
N LEU A 11 -6.31 45.83 13.03
CA LEU A 11 -6.99 44.61 12.56
C LEU A 11 -6.46 44.13 11.21
N ILE A 12 -6.21 45.08 10.28
CA ILE A 12 -5.61 44.76 8.97
C ILE A 12 -4.15 44.32 9.13
N LEU A 13 -3.38 45.00 9.98
CA LEU A 13 -1.99 44.65 10.26
C LEU A 13 -1.87 43.25 10.91
N PHE A 14 -2.78 42.93 11.84
CA PHE A 14 -2.86 41.62 12.48
C PHE A 14 -3.30 40.53 11.49
N GLY A 15 -4.24 40.84 10.60
CA GLY A 15 -4.64 39.95 9.50
C GLY A 15 -3.50 39.70 8.51
N LEU A 16 -2.72 40.72 8.16
CA LEU A 16 -1.53 40.58 7.31
C LEU A 16 -0.42 39.75 8.00
N LEU A 17 -0.24 39.92 9.30
CA LEU A 17 0.74 39.15 10.08
C LEU A 17 0.37 37.64 10.14
N LEU A 18 -0.93 37.33 10.22
CA LEU A 18 -1.43 35.95 10.19
C LEU A 18 -1.22 35.26 8.82
N ILE A 19 -1.26 36.02 7.74
CA ILE A 19 -0.99 35.48 6.37
C ILE A 19 0.51 35.19 6.20
N PHE A 20 1.40 35.88 6.90
CA PHE A 20 2.86 35.67 6.82
C PHE A 20 3.35 34.43 7.61
N VAL A 21 2.52 33.85 8.48
CA VAL A 21 2.78 32.57 9.14
C VAL A 21 2.27 31.40 8.29
N ALA A 22 2.27 31.55 6.97
CA ALA A 22 2.20 30.42 6.07
C ALA A 22 3.47 29.57 6.30
N THR A 23 3.33 28.54 7.10
CA THR A 23 4.37 27.56 7.39
C THR A 23 4.92 27.05 6.07
N ASN A 24 6.16 27.39 5.76
CA ASN A 24 6.92 26.71 4.74
C ASN A 24 7.12 25.26 5.24
N THR A 25 6.17 24.39 4.99
CA THR A 25 6.37 22.94 5.07
C THR A 25 7.33 22.61 3.97
N ASN A 26 8.63 22.64 4.28
CA ASN A 26 9.62 22.11 3.35
C ASN A 26 9.34 20.63 3.20
N ALA A 27 8.91 20.24 2.01
CA ALA A 27 8.76 18.85 1.64
C ALA A 27 10.12 18.15 1.85
N LYS A 28 10.11 17.06 2.62
CA LYS A 28 11.33 16.31 2.91
C LYS A 28 11.76 15.54 1.66
N THR A 29 12.94 15.86 1.15
CA THR A 29 13.46 15.25 -0.06
C THR A 29 14.53 14.20 0.27
N ILE A 30 14.30 12.96 -0.18
CA ILE A 30 15.24 11.86 -0.07
C ILE A 30 15.77 11.52 -1.46
N VAL A 31 17.08 11.30 -1.57
CA VAL A 31 17.70 10.84 -2.81
C VAL A 31 18.41 9.53 -2.58
N ILE A 32 18.03 8.51 -3.33
CA ILE A 32 18.77 7.25 -3.44
C ILE A 32 19.72 7.38 -4.63
N LYS A 33 21.03 7.34 -4.39
CA LYS A 33 22.07 7.46 -5.41
C LYS A 33 22.72 6.11 -5.74
N ASN A 34 23.31 6.04 -6.92
CA ASN A 34 24.14 4.90 -7.36
C ASN A 34 23.36 3.58 -7.31
N ALA A 35 22.09 3.57 -7.74
CA ALA A 35 21.24 2.38 -7.77
C ALA A 35 21.25 1.70 -9.14
N THR A 36 21.12 0.38 -9.17
CA THR A 36 20.69 -0.38 -10.34
C THR A 36 19.16 -0.51 -10.26
N ILE A 37 18.47 0.20 -11.15
CA ILE A 37 17.02 0.41 -11.05
C ILE A 37 16.28 -0.53 -12.00
N TYR A 38 15.33 -1.28 -11.46
CA TYR A 38 14.28 -1.99 -12.17
C TYR A 38 12.98 -1.21 -11.93
N ASP A 39 12.54 -0.42 -12.88
CA ASP A 39 11.37 0.46 -12.71
C ASP A 39 10.02 -0.23 -12.98
N GLY A 40 10.05 -1.48 -13.44
CA GLY A 40 8.84 -2.25 -13.79
C GLY A 40 8.21 -1.85 -15.12
N VAL A 41 8.83 -0.93 -15.87
CA VAL A 41 8.36 -0.43 -17.17
C VAL A 41 9.38 -0.68 -18.27
N SER A 42 10.65 -0.45 -17.98
CA SER A 42 11.76 -0.65 -18.92
C SER A 42 12.12 -2.13 -19.05
N ASP A 43 12.42 -2.60 -20.25
CA ASP A 43 12.82 -4.00 -20.51
C ASP A 43 14.14 -4.37 -19.83
N THR A 44 15.00 -3.40 -19.57
CA THR A 44 16.32 -3.62 -18.97
C THR A 44 16.57 -2.67 -17.82
N PRO A 45 17.26 -3.14 -16.75
CA PRO A 45 17.66 -2.27 -15.66
C PRO A 45 18.68 -1.21 -16.13
N PHE A 46 18.69 -0.09 -15.44
CA PHE A 46 19.63 0.99 -15.72
C PHE A 46 20.21 1.56 -14.42
N LYS A 47 21.41 2.15 -14.50
CA LYS A 47 22.04 2.84 -13.37
C LYS A 47 21.50 4.26 -13.27
N GLY A 48 21.10 4.66 -12.04
CA GLY A 48 20.51 5.97 -11.82
C GLY A 48 20.32 6.35 -10.37
N ASN A 49 19.65 7.46 -10.19
CA ASN A 49 19.30 8.05 -8.90
C ASN A 49 17.79 8.27 -8.85
N ILE A 50 17.21 8.12 -7.65
CA ILE A 50 15.79 8.29 -7.40
C ILE A 50 15.61 9.42 -6.40
N GLN A 51 14.80 10.41 -6.74
CA GLN A 51 14.40 11.49 -5.85
C GLN A 51 12.96 11.24 -5.37
N ILE A 52 12.80 11.26 -4.06
CA ILE A 52 11.53 11.09 -3.38
C ILE A 52 11.25 12.39 -2.64
N GLU A 53 10.07 12.95 -2.86
CA GLU A 53 9.58 14.15 -2.21
C GLU A 53 8.33 13.77 -1.43
N ASP A 54 8.38 13.92 -0.11
CA ASP A 54 7.41 13.35 0.82
C ASP A 54 7.26 11.82 0.60
N ASP A 55 6.10 11.37 0.15
CA ASP A 55 5.78 9.95 -0.06
C ASP A 55 5.78 9.54 -1.55
N LYS A 56 6.29 10.41 -2.46
CA LYS A 56 6.19 10.18 -3.90
C LYS A 56 7.54 10.22 -4.59
N ILE A 57 7.73 9.31 -5.55
CA ILE A 57 8.85 9.38 -6.48
C ILE A 57 8.64 10.61 -7.37
N LYS A 58 9.52 11.60 -7.22
CA LYS A 58 9.49 12.84 -7.98
C LYS A 58 10.20 12.69 -9.32
N ARG A 59 11.34 12.02 -9.30
CA ARG A 59 12.22 11.89 -10.46
C ARG A 59 13.09 10.64 -10.35
N ILE A 60 13.32 10.00 -11.49
CA ILE A 60 14.35 8.99 -11.70
C ILE A 60 15.26 9.53 -12.81
N SER A 61 16.58 9.53 -12.61
CA SER A 61 17.52 10.13 -13.56
C SER A 61 18.94 9.56 -13.39
N SER A 62 19.69 9.50 -14.47
CA SER A 62 21.12 9.24 -14.42
C SER A 62 21.94 10.45 -13.95
N SER A 63 21.36 11.65 -13.97
CA SER A 63 21.99 12.88 -13.51
C SER A 63 22.05 12.93 -11.98
N ASN A 64 23.00 13.72 -11.45
CA ASN A 64 23.08 13.94 -10.00
C ASN A 64 21.84 14.70 -9.50
N LEU A 65 21.20 14.15 -8.46
CA LEU A 65 20.03 14.74 -7.81
C LEU A 65 20.41 15.26 -6.43
N GLN A 66 19.72 16.34 -5.99
CA GLN A 66 19.90 16.94 -4.67
C GLN A 66 18.72 16.59 -3.75
N GLY A 67 18.99 16.48 -2.46
CA GLY A 67 17.97 16.22 -1.45
C GLY A 67 18.51 16.43 -0.04
N ASP A 68 17.61 16.53 0.92
CA ASP A 68 17.94 16.73 2.34
C ASP A 68 18.61 15.50 2.94
N PHE A 69 18.23 14.31 2.46
CA PHE A 69 18.80 13.03 2.86
C PHE A 69 19.28 12.28 1.64
N ILE A 70 20.50 11.75 1.73
CA ILE A 70 21.12 11.00 0.65
C ILE A 70 21.39 9.58 1.15
N ILE A 71 20.90 8.59 0.42
CA ILE A 71 21.17 7.18 0.62
C ILE A 71 22.01 6.70 -0.56
N ASP A 72 23.22 6.26 -0.31
CA ASP A 72 24.04 5.63 -1.35
C ASP A 72 23.68 4.14 -1.44
N ALA A 73 23.09 3.74 -2.55
CA ALA A 73 22.71 2.35 -2.81
C ALA A 73 23.92 1.45 -3.11
N GLN A 74 25.11 2.03 -3.36
CA GLN A 74 26.33 1.24 -3.61
C GLN A 74 26.13 0.20 -4.72
N GLU A 75 25.50 0.63 -5.81
CA GLU A 75 25.12 -0.21 -6.97
C GLU A 75 24.12 -1.35 -6.68
N LYS A 76 23.54 -1.38 -5.47
CA LYS A 76 22.48 -2.35 -5.13
C LYS A 76 21.26 -2.15 -6.00
N ILE A 77 20.49 -3.23 -6.13
CA ILE A 77 19.26 -3.27 -6.89
C ILE A 77 18.15 -2.53 -6.12
N VAL A 78 17.44 -1.68 -6.84
CA VAL A 78 16.21 -1.04 -6.38
C VAL A 78 15.08 -1.43 -7.32
N THR A 79 14.00 -1.95 -6.75
CA THR A 79 12.79 -2.39 -7.46
C THR A 79 11.58 -1.70 -6.86
N PRO A 80 10.42 -1.66 -7.56
CA PRO A 80 9.14 -1.44 -6.92
C PRO A 80 8.91 -2.46 -5.80
N GLY A 81 8.07 -2.12 -4.83
CA GLY A 81 7.68 -3.05 -3.78
C GLY A 81 6.99 -4.29 -4.37
N LEU A 82 7.26 -5.44 -3.76
CA LEU A 82 6.69 -6.70 -4.18
C LEU A 82 5.19 -6.76 -3.86
N ILE A 83 4.44 -7.41 -4.75
CA ILE A 83 3.03 -7.71 -4.55
C ILE A 83 2.93 -9.21 -4.23
N ALA A 84 2.48 -9.54 -3.02
CA ALA A 84 2.14 -10.92 -2.68
C ALA A 84 0.73 -11.22 -3.21
N THR A 85 0.60 -12.25 -4.03
CA THR A 85 -0.68 -12.74 -4.54
C THR A 85 -1.07 -14.02 -3.80
N ASP A 86 -2.37 -14.24 -3.62
CA ASP A 86 -2.92 -15.43 -2.96
C ASP A 86 -2.34 -15.64 -1.55
N THR A 87 -2.59 -14.68 -0.66
CA THR A 87 -2.02 -14.65 0.69
C THR A 87 -3.09 -14.50 1.76
N GLU A 88 -2.76 -14.94 2.98
CA GLU A 88 -3.61 -14.78 4.18
C GLU A 88 -3.16 -13.59 5.07
N ILE A 89 -2.28 -12.71 4.57
CA ILE A 89 -1.80 -11.56 5.34
C ILE A 89 -2.99 -10.69 5.78
N GLY A 90 -3.04 -10.43 7.08
CA GLY A 90 -4.08 -9.60 7.71
C GLY A 90 -5.37 -10.33 8.08
N ILE A 91 -5.53 -11.61 7.74
CA ILE A 91 -6.72 -12.41 8.08
C ILE A 91 -6.39 -13.70 8.84
N VAL A 92 -5.13 -14.08 8.88
CA VAL A 92 -4.64 -15.20 9.69
C VAL A 92 -3.37 -14.76 10.40
N GLU A 93 -3.36 -14.84 11.74
CA GLU A 93 -2.16 -14.52 12.53
C GLU A 93 -1.35 -15.79 12.83
N ILE A 94 -2.02 -16.84 13.30
CA ILE A 94 -1.41 -18.13 13.66
C ILE A 94 -2.18 -19.24 12.95
N GLY A 95 -1.61 -19.83 11.91
CA GLY A 95 -2.28 -20.81 11.07
C GLY A 95 -2.85 -22.01 11.82
N ALA A 96 -2.20 -22.44 12.90
CA ALA A 96 -2.64 -23.57 13.72
C ALA A 96 -3.74 -23.22 14.73
N LEU A 97 -4.12 -21.93 14.88
CA LEU A 97 -5.04 -21.44 15.90
C LEU A 97 -6.31 -20.87 15.25
N SER A 98 -7.39 -21.62 15.24
CA SER A 98 -8.65 -21.28 14.54
C SER A 98 -9.23 -19.92 14.95
N VAL A 99 -9.07 -19.50 16.21
CA VAL A 99 -9.57 -18.20 16.72
C VAL A 99 -8.84 -17.00 16.14
N THR A 100 -7.77 -17.21 15.39
CA THR A 100 -7.00 -16.15 14.72
C THR A 100 -7.16 -16.19 13.20
N ARG A 101 -8.17 -16.93 12.70
CA ARG A 101 -8.43 -17.13 11.27
C ARG A 101 -9.79 -16.54 10.90
N ASP A 102 -9.77 -15.59 9.97
CA ASP A 102 -10.95 -14.97 9.37
C ASP A 102 -10.97 -15.17 7.85
N ASP A 103 -10.44 -16.30 7.40
CA ASP A 103 -10.17 -16.60 6.00
C ASP A 103 -11.30 -17.34 5.29
N SER A 104 -12.36 -17.73 6.01
CA SER A 104 -13.45 -18.55 5.46
C SER A 104 -14.81 -18.19 6.07
N ALA A 105 -15.88 -18.46 5.32
CA ALA A 105 -17.26 -18.35 5.78
C ALA A 105 -18.06 -19.60 5.42
N ASP A 106 -18.85 -20.10 6.38
CA ASP A 106 -19.63 -21.33 6.17
C ASP A 106 -20.86 -21.10 5.29
N MET A 107 -21.53 -19.95 5.42
CA MET A 107 -22.84 -19.70 4.82
C MET A 107 -22.80 -18.80 3.56
N TYR A 108 -21.89 -17.84 3.47
CA TYR A 108 -21.90 -16.80 2.43
C TYR A 108 -20.69 -16.90 1.50
N LYS A 109 -20.57 -17.99 0.76
CA LYS A 109 -19.36 -18.28 -0.02
C LYS A 109 -19.09 -17.27 -1.13
N ILE A 110 -20.04 -17.04 -2.01
CA ILE A 110 -19.89 -16.06 -3.12
C ILE A 110 -19.91 -14.62 -2.61
N GLY A 111 -20.75 -14.34 -1.60
CA GLY A 111 -20.87 -13.01 -1.00
C GLY A 111 -19.84 -12.72 0.08
N PHE A 112 -18.94 -13.65 0.38
CA PHE A 112 -17.90 -13.45 1.37
C PHE A 112 -16.82 -12.52 0.82
N SER A 113 -16.63 -11.36 1.45
CA SER A 113 -15.58 -10.41 1.12
C SER A 113 -14.52 -10.39 2.22
N ILE A 114 -13.30 -10.70 1.84
CA ILE A 114 -12.16 -10.70 2.77
C ILE A 114 -11.80 -9.30 3.27
N TYR A 115 -12.30 -8.26 2.60
CA TYR A 115 -12.02 -6.87 2.95
C TYR A 115 -12.45 -6.53 4.38
N ASP A 116 -13.60 -7.04 4.80
CA ASP A 116 -14.16 -6.74 6.12
C ASP A 116 -13.50 -7.56 7.24
N ALA A 117 -12.77 -8.61 6.88
CA ALA A 117 -12.00 -9.46 7.81
C ALA A 117 -10.56 -8.97 8.02
N PHE A 118 -10.09 -8.01 7.22
CA PHE A 118 -8.70 -7.58 7.25
C PHE A 118 -8.35 -6.83 8.55
N ASN A 119 -7.36 -7.34 9.27
CA ASN A 119 -6.81 -6.73 10.48
C ASN A 119 -5.57 -5.88 10.14
N PRO A 120 -5.65 -4.53 10.15
CA PRO A 120 -4.52 -3.67 9.88
C PRO A 120 -3.44 -3.71 10.97
N ASN A 121 -3.75 -4.28 12.14
CA ASN A 121 -2.79 -4.47 13.23
C ASN A 121 -2.08 -5.84 13.19
N SER A 122 -2.28 -6.64 12.13
CA SER A 122 -1.59 -7.91 11.99
C SER A 122 -0.08 -7.76 12.10
N THR A 123 0.54 -8.60 12.92
CA THR A 123 2.00 -8.63 13.12
C THR A 123 2.73 -9.08 11.85
N LEU A 124 2.04 -9.76 10.94
CA LEU A 124 2.58 -10.19 9.66
C LEU A 124 2.78 -9.02 8.69
N ILE A 125 2.04 -7.91 8.85
CA ILE A 125 2.19 -6.74 7.98
C ILE A 125 3.59 -6.12 8.07
N PRO A 126 4.09 -5.67 9.25
CA PRO A 126 5.43 -5.12 9.35
C PRO A 126 6.51 -6.14 8.99
N TRP A 127 6.31 -7.41 9.29
CA TRP A 127 7.23 -8.48 8.92
C TRP A 127 7.38 -8.59 7.39
N ASN A 128 6.28 -8.71 6.66
CA ASN A 128 6.29 -8.82 5.21
C ASN A 128 6.83 -7.54 4.55
N ARG A 129 6.44 -6.37 5.07
CA ARG A 129 6.95 -5.09 4.58
C ARG A 129 8.47 -4.95 4.74
N SER A 130 9.04 -5.40 5.84
CA SER A 130 10.50 -5.38 6.05
C SER A 130 11.25 -6.30 5.08
N ASN A 131 10.54 -7.27 4.48
CA ASN A 131 11.06 -8.15 3.43
C ASN A 131 10.70 -7.68 2.01
N GLY A 132 10.19 -6.44 1.87
CA GLY A 132 9.95 -5.81 0.58
C GLY A 132 8.55 -6.03 -0.01
N VAL A 133 7.65 -6.74 0.67
CA VAL A 133 6.24 -6.88 0.26
C VAL A 133 5.48 -5.64 0.68
N THR A 134 5.02 -4.84 -0.27
CA THR A 134 4.33 -3.58 -0.02
C THR A 134 2.83 -3.65 -0.26
N THR A 135 2.39 -4.68 -0.98
CA THR A 135 0.98 -4.89 -1.34
C THR A 135 0.65 -6.37 -1.25
N ALA A 136 -0.52 -6.70 -0.76
CA ALA A 136 -1.01 -8.07 -0.67
C ALA A 136 -2.39 -8.19 -1.35
N LEU A 137 -2.55 -9.17 -2.22
CA LEU A 137 -3.86 -9.68 -2.61
C LEU A 137 -4.22 -10.77 -1.59
N THR A 138 -4.96 -10.39 -0.58
CA THR A 138 -5.44 -11.33 0.43
C THR A 138 -6.68 -12.03 -0.08
N THR A 139 -6.71 -13.34 0.09
CA THR A 139 -7.69 -14.23 -0.53
C THR A 139 -8.36 -15.13 0.50
N PRO A 140 -9.67 -15.40 0.35
CA PRO A 140 -10.36 -16.36 1.19
C PRO A 140 -9.89 -17.78 0.90
N GLN A 141 -9.79 -18.60 1.95
CA GLN A 141 -9.38 -20.01 1.88
C GLN A 141 -10.58 -20.96 2.00
N ASN A 142 -11.69 -20.60 1.37
CA ASN A 142 -12.90 -21.40 1.39
C ASN A 142 -12.78 -22.63 0.49
N THR A 143 -12.37 -23.75 1.05
CA THR A 143 -12.13 -25.01 0.31
C THR A 143 -13.38 -25.86 0.11
N SER A 144 -14.50 -25.51 0.72
CA SER A 144 -15.75 -26.30 0.69
C SER A 144 -16.68 -25.90 -0.47
N SER A 145 -16.26 -25.03 -1.39
CA SER A 145 -17.02 -24.59 -2.55
C SER A 145 -16.07 -24.28 -3.71
N PRO A 146 -16.49 -24.49 -4.97
CA PRO A 146 -15.73 -24.06 -6.13
C PRO A 146 -15.44 -22.56 -6.16
N ILE A 147 -16.31 -21.75 -5.57
CA ILE A 147 -16.11 -20.30 -5.41
C ILE A 147 -15.89 -20.02 -3.93
N GLY A 148 -14.71 -19.50 -3.59
CA GLY A 148 -14.29 -19.25 -2.22
C GLY A 148 -14.75 -17.89 -1.68
N GLY A 149 -15.04 -16.93 -2.55
CA GLY A 149 -15.39 -15.56 -2.19
C GLY A 149 -14.56 -14.51 -2.92
N MET A 150 -14.61 -13.27 -2.42
CA MET A 150 -13.92 -12.13 -3.01
C MET A 150 -12.62 -11.82 -2.26
N GLY A 151 -11.50 -11.90 -2.97
CA GLY A 151 -10.20 -11.41 -2.52
C GLY A 151 -10.07 -9.90 -2.69
N SER A 152 -9.28 -9.27 -1.84
CA SER A 152 -9.08 -7.82 -1.83
C SER A 152 -7.59 -7.46 -1.82
N LEU A 153 -7.27 -6.34 -2.47
CA LEU A 153 -5.91 -5.85 -2.53
C LEU A 153 -5.68 -4.83 -1.41
N PHE A 154 -4.63 -5.01 -0.63
CA PHE A 154 -4.27 -4.14 0.49
C PHE A 154 -2.87 -3.58 0.34
N VAL A 155 -2.73 -2.27 0.59
CA VAL A 155 -1.43 -1.61 0.72
C VAL A 155 -0.94 -1.82 2.16
N LEU A 156 0.23 -2.41 2.33
CA LEU A 156 0.80 -2.75 3.64
C LEU A 156 1.56 -1.56 4.24
N ASP A 157 0.94 -0.37 4.28
CA ASP A 157 1.59 0.86 4.75
C ASP A 157 1.64 0.99 6.29
N GLY A 158 0.94 0.10 6.99
CA GLY A 158 0.87 0.07 8.45
C GLY A 158 -0.06 1.11 9.06
N LYS A 159 -0.92 1.73 8.26
CA LYS A 159 -1.96 2.64 8.74
C LYS A 159 -3.20 1.85 9.16
N LEU A 160 -3.90 2.34 10.19
CA LEU A 160 -5.17 1.75 10.64
C LEU A 160 -6.29 1.92 9.60
N ASN A 161 -6.25 3.02 8.85
CA ASN A 161 -7.15 3.23 7.72
C ASN A 161 -6.65 2.37 6.56
N VAL A 162 -7.35 1.29 6.30
CA VAL A 162 -7.01 0.34 5.25
C VAL A 162 -7.07 1.02 3.88
N THR A 163 -5.95 0.96 3.17
CA THR A 163 -5.85 1.44 1.79
C THR A 163 -5.78 0.24 0.86
N GLY A 164 -6.63 0.20 -0.17
CA GLY A 164 -6.63 -0.93 -1.09
C GLY A 164 -7.82 -0.93 -2.05
N VAL A 165 -8.01 -2.05 -2.71
CA VAL A 165 -9.14 -2.29 -3.62
C VAL A 165 -9.99 -3.41 -3.05
N ARG A 166 -11.21 -3.07 -2.64
CA ARG A 166 -12.21 -4.03 -2.17
C ARG A 166 -12.63 -4.92 -3.32
N ASP A 167 -12.80 -6.22 -3.05
CA ASP A 167 -13.34 -7.20 -3.99
C ASP A 167 -12.60 -7.19 -5.36
N ALA A 168 -11.28 -7.15 -5.27
CA ALA A 168 -10.41 -7.03 -6.44
C ALA A 168 -10.40 -8.27 -7.35
N ALA A 169 -10.71 -9.43 -6.78
CA ALA A 169 -10.74 -10.71 -7.52
C ALA A 169 -11.74 -11.69 -6.90
N MET A 170 -12.46 -12.44 -7.75
CA MET A 170 -13.21 -13.62 -7.32
C MET A 170 -12.26 -14.80 -7.25
N ILE A 171 -12.27 -15.50 -6.12
CA ILE A 171 -11.39 -16.65 -5.88
C ILE A 171 -12.16 -17.94 -6.13
N GLY A 172 -11.64 -18.76 -7.03
CA GLY A 172 -12.18 -20.05 -7.37
C GLY A 172 -11.14 -21.16 -7.21
N GLN A 173 -11.61 -22.35 -6.89
CA GLN A 173 -10.78 -23.56 -6.81
C GLN A 173 -11.21 -24.56 -7.88
N VAL A 174 -10.26 -25.05 -8.64
CA VAL A 174 -10.48 -26.08 -9.63
C VAL A 174 -9.77 -27.37 -9.19
N GLY A 175 -10.52 -28.43 -8.97
CA GLY A 175 -10.00 -29.67 -8.44
C GLY A 175 -10.09 -29.80 -6.92
N GLY A 176 -9.75 -31.00 -6.41
CA GLY A 176 -9.87 -31.32 -4.98
C GLY A 176 -11.25 -31.88 -4.57
N SER A 177 -11.38 -32.22 -3.29
CA SER A 177 -12.58 -32.87 -2.74
C SER A 177 -13.81 -31.98 -2.64
N SER A 178 -13.60 -30.68 -2.69
CA SER A 178 -14.64 -29.63 -2.49
C SER A 178 -15.17 -29.03 -3.78
N SER A 179 -14.56 -29.37 -4.90
CA SER A 179 -14.85 -28.76 -6.20
C SER A 179 -15.90 -29.48 -7.04
N GLY A 180 -16.57 -30.51 -6.50
CA GLY A 180 -17.60 -31.27 -7.20
C GLY A 180 -17.07 -32.06 -8.40
N SER A 181 -17.96 -32.39 -9.32
CA SER A 181 -17.59 -33.04 -10.57
C SER A 181 -16.93 -32.05 -11.55
N ARG A 182 -16.23 -32.59 -12.56
CA ARG A 182 -15.63 -31.73 -13.60
C ARG A 182 -16.68 -30.87 -14.31
N SER A 183 -17.88 -31.37 -14.50
CA SER A 183 -18.99 -30.63 -15.12
C SER A 183 -19.45 -29.44 -14.25
N GLU A 184 -19.46 -29.62 -12.93
CA GLU A 184 -19.81 -28.54 -12.00
C GLU A 184 -18.72 -27.43 -11.92
N GLN A 185 -17.46 -27.78 -12.21
CA GLN A 185 -16.36 -26.84 -12.24
C GLN A 185 -16.35 -25.96 -13.49
N TYR A 186 -16.98 -26.40 -14.58
CA TYR A 186 -17.01 -25.73 -15.88
C TYR A 186 -18.39 -25.16 -16.23
N ALA A 187 -19.38 -25.32 -15.36
CA ALA A 187 -20.72 -24.76 -15.53
C ALA A 187 -20.82 -23.34 -14.97
#